data_4df6d6a4e4984e70ca1963f22035eeae
#
_entry.id   4df6d6a4e4984e70ca1963f22035eeae
#
_cell.length_a   1.000
_cell.length_b   1.000
_cell.length_c   1.000
_cell.angle_alpha   90.00
_cell.angle_beta   90.00
_cell.angle_gamma   90.00
#
_symmetry.space_group_name_H-M   'P 1'
#
loop_
_entity.id
_entity.type
_entity.pdbx_description
1 polymer ?
#
loop_
_entity_poly.entity_id
_entity_poly.type
_entity_poly.pdbx_seq_one_letter_code
_entity_poly.pdbx_strand_id
1 'polypeptide(L)'
;MKYTAYSAADDWLFTPPFEAKKGSHTLEFRARAEKYRYPESIEVTLGSDVLPGESQTVIASYPEINSTLSELYTVDFSVPSDGVWYIGLHATTQDPWGLYISSCSIISNVISGIDGLECMNEVYFDRSNHSLVFDKGGDIQIINAAGVTVVSCESESGRMDLSQFPAGLYIARVVTEEGKTIQIKFIK
;
A
#
# COMPACT_ATOMS: atom_id res chain seq x y z
N MET A 1 -14.41 7.04 17.18
CA MET A 1 -15.82 6.60 17.20
C MET A 1 -16.12 6.10 18.59
N LYS A 2 -17.27 6.46 19.16
CA LYS A 2 -17.76 5.90 20.44
C LYS A 2 -19.28 5.78 20.32
N TYR A 3 -19.82 4.62 20.64
CA TYR A 3 -21.26 4.33 20.65
C TYR A 3 -21.70 3.81 22.01
N THR A 4 -23.00 3.86 22.31
CA THR A 4 -23.57 3.41 23.57
C THR A 4 -24.41 2.16 23.34
N ALA A 5 -24.18 1.15 24.16
CA ALA A 5 -24.63 -0.21 24.02
C ALA A 5 -26.11 -0.42 24.41
N TYR A 6 -27.01 -0.45 23.43
CA TYR A 6 -28.33 -1.05 23.57
C TYR A 6 -28.79 -1.77 22.28
N SER A 7 -27.96 -1.77 21.23
CA SER A 7 -28.19 -2.46 19.97
C SER A 7 -26.85 -2.88 19.37
N ALA A 8 -26.87 -3.81 18.43
CA ALA A 8 -25.69 -4.09 17.62
C ALA A 8 -25.14 -2.80 16.99
N ALA A 9 -23.83 -2.69 16.90
CA ALA A 9 -23.19 -1.55 16.23
C ALA A 9 -23.46 -1.60 14.73
N ASP A 10 -23.73 -0.46 14.14
CA ASP A 10 -23.84 -0.22 12.70
C ASP A 10 -23.36 1.21 12.41
N ASP A 11 -22.23 1.57 13.05
CA ASP A 11 -21.67 2.91 12.95
C ASP A 11 -20.58 2.98 11.90
N TRP A 12 -20.61 4.00 11.08
CA TRP A 12 -19.68 4.22 9.99
C TRP A 12 -18.82 5.47 10.23
N LEU A 13 -17.52 5.33 9.97
CA LEU A 13 -16.58 6.43 9.90
C LEU A 13 -15.88 6.40 8.55
N PHE A 14 -16.04 7.44 7.75
CA PHE A 14 -15.34 7.58 6.48
C PHE A 14 -14.15 8.51 6.59
N THR A 15 -13.09 8.18 5.86
CA THR A 15 -11.96 9.10 5.67
C THR A 15 -12.39 10.31 4.84
N PRO A 16 -11.63 11.41 4.90
CA PRO A 16 -11.67 12.38 3.80
C PRO A 16 -11.40 11.70 2.46
N PRO A 17 -11.87 12.27 1.34
CA PRO A 17 -11.54 11.76 0.01
C PRO A 17 -10.02 11.73 -0.20
N PHE A 18 -9.55 10.70 -0.90
CA PHE A 18 -8.16 10.63 -1.35
C PHE A 18 -8.10 10.30 -2.83
N GLU A 19 -7.21 10.96 -3.54
CA GLU A 19 -6.93 10.63 -4.93
C GLU A 19 -5.98 9.44 -4.97
N ALA A 20 -6.36 8.41 -5.73
CA ALA A 20 -5.53 7.23 -5.92
C ALA A 20 -5.42 6.84 -7.39
N LYS A 21 -4.25 6.35 -7.76
CA LYS A 21 -4.02 5.63 -9.01
C LYS A 21 -4.45 4.19 -8.86
N LYS A 22 -4.89 3.57 -9.96
CA LYS A 22 -5.13 2.13 -10.02
C LYS A 22 -3.92 1.36 -9.53
N GLY A 23 -4.13 0.39 -8.65
CA GLY A 23 -3.06 -0.47 -8.14
C GLY A 23 -3.07 -0.62 -6.62
N SER A 24 -1.94 -1.08 -6.08
CA SER A 24 -1.80 -1.46 -4.67
C SER A 24 -1.55 -0.25 -3.76
N HIS A 25 -2.23 -0.28 -2.62
CA HIS A 25 -2.12 0.71 -1.56
C HIS A 25 -2.12 0.00 -0.21
N THR A 26 -1.61 0.66 0.81
CA THR A 26 -1.66 0.17 2.19
C THR A 26 -2.37 1.19 3.07
N LEU A 27 -3.37 0.73 3.80
CA LEU A 27 -4.01 1.48 4.88
C LEU A 27 -3.34 1.10 6.20
N GLU A 28 -2.96 2.08 6.98
CA GLU A 28 -2.59 1.91 8.37
C GLU A 28 -3.58 2.67 9.25
N PHE A 29 -4.13 2.00 10.25
CA PHE A 29 -4.96 2.66 11.25
C PHE A 29 -4.68 2.13 12.65
N ARG A 30 -4.96 2.95 13.66
CA ARG A 30 -4.82 2.53 15.04
C ARG A 30 -6.18 2.46 15.70
N ALA A 31 -6.44 1.32 16.35
CA ALA A 31 -7.68 1.06 17.04
C ALA A 31 -7.44 0.42 18.41
N ARG A 32 -8.44 0.54 19.27
CA ARG A 32 -8.54 -0.17 20.56
C ARG A 32 -9.98 -0.30 21.02
N ALA A 33 -10.26 -1.33 21.78
CA ALA A 33 -11.50 -1.43 22.54
C ALA A 33 -11.48 -0.52 23.78
N GLU A 34 -12.63 -0.12 24.28
CA GLU A 34 -12.74 0.58 25.56
C GLU A 34 -12.46 -0.36 26.74
N LYS A 35 -12.91 -1.61 26.62
CA LYS A 35 -12.75 -2.62 27.67
C LYS A 35 -12.36 -3.98 27.11
N TYR A 36 -11.37 -4.60 27.70
CA TYR A 36 -10.86 -5.92 27.34
C TYR A 36 -11.92 -7.02 27.26
N ARG A 37 -12.94 -7.00 28.15
CA ARG A 37 -13.99 -8.04 28.21
C ARG A 37 -15.09 -7.87 27.17
N TYR A 38 -15.09 -6.78 26.45
CA TYR A 38 -16.06 -6.46 25.42
C TYR A 38 -15.29 -6.19 24.12
N PRO A 39 -14.95 -7.26 23.40
CA PRO A 39 -14.25 -7.12 22.14
C PRO A 39 -15.15 -6.41 21.11
N GLU A 40 -14.53 -5.62 20.30
CA GLU A 40 -15.18 -4.89 19.21
C GLU A 40 -14.87 -5.54 17.87
N SER A 41 -15.73 -5.36 16.89
CA SER A 41 -15.48 -5.80 15.53
C SER A 41 -15.59 -4.65 14.54
N ILE A 42 -14.78 -4.70 13.49
CA ILE A 42 -14.74 -3.69 12.45
C ILE A 42 -14.55 -4.33 11.09
N GLU A 43 -15.29 -3.84 10.11
CA GLU A 43 -15.01 -4.06 8.70
C GLU A 43 -14.36 -2.81 8.11
N VAL A 44 -13.35 -2.99 7.29
CA VAL A 44 -12.70 -1.94 6.52
C VAL A 44 -13.19 -2.04 5.08
N THR A 45 -13.67 -0.94 4.55
CA THR A 45 -14.25 -0.89 3.20
C THR A 45 -13.55 0.13 2.31
N LEU A 46 -13.63 -0.09 1.00
CA LEU A 46 -13.24 0.84 -0.04
C LEU A 46 -14.48 1.19 -0.88
N GLY A 47 -14.72 2.47 -1.10
CA GLY A 47 -15.83 2.94 -1.90
C GLY A 47 -15.53 4.23 -2.66
N SER A 48 -16.37 4.52 -3.65
CA SER A 48 -16.30 5.77 -4.43
C SER A 48 -17.12 6.92 -3.83
N ASP A 49 -17.82 6.65 -2.74
CA ASP A 49 -18.62 7.62 -1.99
C ASP A 49 -18.61 7.30 -0.48
N VAL A 50 -19.34 8.09 0.30
CA VAL A 50 -19.48 7.96 1.77
C VAL A 50 -20.83 7.36 2.18
N LEU A 51 -21.51 6.67 1.28
CA LEU A 51 -22.79 6.03 1.56
C LEU A 51 -22.55 4.59 2.04
N PRO A 52 -23.09 4.20 3.21
CA PRO A 52 -23.10 2.80 3.63
C PRO A 52 -23.85 1.91 2.64
N GLY A 53 -23.39 0.67 2.46
CA GLY A 53 -24.09 -0.33 1.65
C GLY A 53 -23.37 -0.77 0.39
N GLU A 54 -24.09 -0.98 -0.70
CA GLU A 54 -23.58 -1.66 -1.93
C GLU A 54 -22.42 -0.94 -2.64
N SER A 55 -22.25 0.37 -2.42
CA SER A 55 -21.12 1.13 -2.96
C SER A 55 -19.80 0.87 -2.24
N GLN A 56 -19.85 0.13 -1.12
CA GLN A 56 -18.70 -0.18 -0.27
C GLN A 56 -18.26 -1.64 -0.46
N THR A 57 -16.99 -1.83 -0.82
CA THR A 57 -16.39 -3.16 -0.92
C THR A 57 -15.57 -3.45 0.34
N VAL A 58 -15.89 -4.53 1.06
CA VAL A 58 -15.10 -4.96 2.23
C VAL A 58 -13.72 -5.42 1.75
N ILE A 59 -12.66 -4.79 2.27
CA ILE A 59 -11.26 -5.08 1.97
C ILE A 59 -10.54 -5.79 3.12
N ALA A 60 -11.05 -5.65 4.36
CA ALA A 60 -10.58 -6.40 5.52
C ALA A 60 -11.66 -6.48 6.59
N SER A 61 -11.58 -7.50 7.46
CA SER A 61 -12.46 -7.65 8.61
C SER A 61 -11.65 -8.06 9.84
N TYR A 62 -11.91 -7.40 10.96
CA TYR A 62 -11.32 -7.66 12.27
C TYR A 62 -12.45 -8.00 13.25
N PRO A 63 -12.74 -9.30 13.43
CA PRO A 63 -13.88 -9.74 14.22
C PRO A 63 -13.67 -9.58 15.73
N GLU A 64 -12.43 -9.35 16.17
CA GLU A 64 -12.08 -9.25 17.58
C GLU A 64 -10.97 -8.23 17.82
N ILE A 65 -11.34 -7.01 18.25
CA ILE A 65 -10.45 -5.99 18.77
C ILE A 65 -10.67 -5.92 20.27
N ASN A 66 -9.80 -6.53 21.06
CA ASN A 66 -9.94 -6.64 22.52
C ASN A 66 -8.88 -5.87 23.31
N SER A 67 -7.82 -5.40 22.65
CA SER A 67 -6.79 -4.59 23.31
C SER A 67 -7.35 -3.24 23.75
N THR A 68 -7.02 -2.84 24.97
CA THR A 68 -7.29 -1.50 25.49
C THR A 68 -6.14 -0.51 25.20
N LEU A 69 -5.03 -1.02 24.66
CA LEU A 69 -3.94 -0.22 24.13
C LEU A 69 -4.16 0.01 22.61
N SER A 70 -3.78 1.18 22.14
CA SER A 70 -3.91 1.53 20.72
C SER A 70 -2.94 0.69 19.88
N GLU A 71 -3.45 -0.30 19.16
CA GLU A 71 -2.69 -1.18 18.28
C GLU A 71 -2.74 -0.70 16.83
N LEU A 72 -1.69 -1.00 16.07
CA LEU A 72 -1.60 -0.71 14.66
C LEU A 72 -2.17 -1.88 13.84
N TYR A 73 -3.08 -1.56 12.95
CA TYR A 73 -3.65 -2.46 11.95
C TYR A 73 -3.22 -2.02 10.57
N THR A 74 -2.84 -2.97 9.73
CA THR A 74 -2.37 -2.73 8.37
C THR A 74 -3.21 -3.55 7.40
N VAL A 75 -3.69 -2.91 6.33
CA VAL A 75 -4.50 -3.52 5.28
C VAL A 75 -3.91 -3.19 3.93
N ASP A 76 -3.46 -4.19 3.19
CA ASP A 76 -3.11 -4.02 1.78
C ASP A 76 -4.36 -4.17 0.93
N PHE A 77 -4.59 -3.22 0.03
CA PHE A 77 -5.77 -3.20 -0.83
C PHE A 77 -5.42 -2.70 -2.24
N SER A 78 -6.30 -2.98 -3.19
CA SER A 78 -6.14 -2.53 -4.57
C SER A 78 -7.27 -1.61 -4.98
N VAL A 79 -6.91 -0.47 -5.57
CA VAL A 79 -7.84 0.47 -6.19
C VAL A 79 -8.06 0.06 -7.65
N PRO A 80 -9.31 -0.15 -8.09
CA PRO A 80 -9.59 -0.72 -9.41
C PRO A 80 -9.38 0.25 -10.58
N SER A 81 -9.43 1.56 -10.32
CA SER A 81 -9.24 2.62 -11.32
C SER A 81 -8.71 3.88 -10.70
N ASP A 82 -8.06 4.73 -11.50
CA ASP A 82 -7.73 6.10 -11.09
C ASP A 82 -8.99 6.85 -10.66
N GLY A 83 -8.89 7.62 -9.59
CA GLY A 83 -10.03 8.41 -9.14
C GLY A 83 -9.97 8.81 -7.67
N VAL A 84 -11.10 9.31 -7.19
CA VAL A 84 -11.32 9.68 -5.80
C VAL A 84 -12.00 8.54 -5.07
N TRP A 85 -11.42 8.15 -3.93
CA TRP A 85 -11.85 7.02 -3.14
C TRP A 85 -11.99 7.38 -1.67
N TYR A 86 -12.69 6.53 -0.93
CA TYR A 86 -12.91 6.64 0.52
C TYR A 86 -12.64 5.30 1.18
N ILE A 87 -12.06 5.32 2.36
CA ILE A 87 -12.05 4.18 3.27
C ILE A 87 -13.20 4.37 4.26
N GLY A 88 -14.03 3.34 4.37
CA GLY A 88 -15.04 3.22 5.42
C GLY A 88 -14.55 2.28 6.53
N LEU A 89 -14.78 2.68 7.76
CA LEU A 89 -14.56 1.86 8.95
C LEU A 89 -15.95 1.62 9.56
N HIS A 90 -16.46 0.39 9.40
CA HIS A 90 -17.79 -0.02 9.81
C HIS A 90 -17.70 -0.86 11.09
N ALA A 91 -18.24 -0.36 12.19
CA ALA A 91 -18.35 -1.11 13.43
C ALA A 91 -19.51 -2.09 13.36
N THR A 92 -19.25 -3.39 13.65
CA THR A 92 -20.22 -4.48 13.45
C THR A 92 -20.44 -5.31 14.72
N THR A 93 -20.01 -4.83 15.87
CA THR A 93 -20.08 -5.52 17.16
C THR A 93 -21.51 -5.79 17.58
N GLN A 94 -21.83 -7.02 17.99
CA GLN A 94 -23.19 -7.40 18.44
C GLN A 94 -23.53 -6.89 19.84
N ASP A 95 -22.53 -6.78 20.73
CA ASP A 95 -22.67 -6.25 22.10
C ASP A 95 -21.60 -5.15 22.30
N PRO A 96 -21.78 -3.98 21.68
CA PRO A 96 -20.75 -2.96 21.62
C PRO A 96 -20.60 -2.24 22.95
N TRP A 97 -19.35 -1.94 23.32
CA TRP A 97 -19.04 -1.06 24.44
C TRP A 97 -18.38 0.24 24.00
N GLY A 98 -17.33 0.16 23.21
CA GLY A 98 -16.68 1.32 22.61
C GLY A 98 -15.43 0.97 21.82
N LEU A 99 -15.43 1.39 20.56
CA LEU A 99 -14.29 1.32 19.65
C LEU A 99 -13.68 2.70 19.47
N TYR A 100 -12.37 2.80 19.65
CA TYR A 100 -11.61 4.02 19.45
C TYR A 100 -10.69 3.88 18.25
N ILE A 101 -10.79 4.81 17.32
CA ILE A 101 -9.88 4.99 16.18
C ILE A 101 -9.08 6.27 16.44
N SER A 102 -7.75 6.19 16.48
CA SER A 102 -6.88 7.31 16.83
C SER A 102 -6.04 7.85 15.69
N SER A 103 -5.81 7.06 14.65
CA SER A 103 -5.12 7.51 13.44
C SER A 103 -5.55 6.66 12.25
N CYS A 104 -5.42 7.25 11.06
CA CYS A 104 -5.64 6.58 9.79
C CYS A 104 -4.72 7.23 8.76
N SER A 105 -3.94 6.43 8.04
CA SER A 105 -3.07 6.89 6.95
C SER A 105 -3.12 5.93 5.78
N ILE A 106 -3.03 6.46 4.57
CA ILE A 106 -3.04 5.70 3.33
C ILE A 106 -1.70 5.93 2.63
N ILE A 107 -1.01 4.83 2.34
CA ILE A 107 0.28 4.82 1.67
C ILE A 107 0.05 4.26 0.26
N SER A 108 0.40 5.05 -0.76
CA SER A 108 0.36 4.58 -2.13
C SER A 108 1.60 3.72 -2.41
N ASN A 109 1.39 2.47 -2.76
CA ASN A 109 2.45 1.57 -3.23
C ASN A 109 2.57 1.65 -4.77
N VAL A 110 1.73 2.47 -5.40
CA VAL A 110 1.82 2.74 -6.83
C VAL A 110 3.01 3.68 -7.07
N ILE A 111 4.01 3.21 -7.80
CA ILE A 111 5.12 4.04 -8.24
C ILE A 111 4.59 4.98 -9.31
N SER A 112 4.23 6.20 -8.91
CA SER A 112 3.82 7.26 -9.83
C SER A 112 5.08 7.81 -10.52
N GLY A 113 5.30 7.38 -11.74
CA GLY A 113 6.40 7.93 -12.55
C GLY A 113 6.55 7.14 -13.85
N ILE A 114 5.88 7.61 -14.88
CA ILE A 114 5.81 7.17 -16.27
C ILE A 114 4.54 6.37 -16.57
N ASP A 115 3.59 7.02 -17.24
CA ASP A 115 2.43 6.38 -17.85
C ASP A 115 2.90 5.23 -18.76
N GLY A 116 2.44 4.01 -18.49
CA GLY A 116 2.54 2.91 -19.43
C GLY A 116 3.33 1.68 -19.02
N LEU A 117 3.70 1.50 -17.74
CA LEU A 117 4.34 0.26 -17.30
C LEU A 117 3.42 -0.56 -16.41
N GLU A 118 2.86 -1.62 -16.98
CA GLU A 118 2.36 -2.75 -16.20
C GLU A 118 3.54 -3.23 -15.33
N CYS A 119 3.41 -3.12 -14.01
CA CYS A 119 4.35 -3.72 -13.08
C CYS A 119 4.21 -5.23 -13.13
N MET A 120 4.71 -5.85 -14.17
CA MET A 120 5.18 -7.23 -14.09
C MET A 120 6.50 -7.16 -13.32
N ASN A 121 6.72 -8.07 -12.39
CA ASN A 121 7.90 -8.22 -11.53
C ASN A 121 9.22 -8.49 -12.32
N GLU A 122 9.38 -7.93 -13.50
CA GLU A 122 10.52 -8.20 -14.37
C GLU A 122 11.80 -7.51 -13.88
N VAL A 123 11.68 -6.38 -13.14
CA VAL A 123 12.84 -5.67 -12.56
C VAL A 123 12.46 -5.11 -11.19
N TYR A 124 13.26 -5.39 -10.15
CA TYR A 124 13.08 -4.81 -8.82
C TYR A 124 14.40 -4.68 -8.05
N PHE A 125 14.42 -3.83 -7.03
CA PHE A 125 15.56 -3.68 -6.14
C PHE A 125 15.37 -4.49 -4.86
N ASP A 126 16.21 -5.51 -4.67
CA ASP A 126 16.28 -6.31 -3.45
C ASP A 126 17.11 -5.56 -2.39
N ARG A 127 16.42 -4.96 -1.42
CA ARG A 127 17.06 -4.20 -0.34
C ARG A 127 17.90 -5.06 0.59
N SER A 128 17.53 -6.33 0.79
CA SER A 128 18.23 -7.24 1.69
C SER A 128 19.61 -7.58 1.19
N ASN A 129 19.76 -7.69 -0.12
CA ASN A 129 21.00 -8.08 -0.80
C ASN A 129 21.65 -6.92 -1.57
N HIS A 130 21.10 -5.69 -1.48
CA HIS A 130 21.57 -4.53 -2.22
C HIS A 130 21.78 -4.79 -3.71
N SER A 131 20.82 -5.46 -4.36
CA SER A 131 20.96 -5.85 -5.75
C SER A 131 19.73 -5.51 -6.58
N LEU A 132 19.96 -5.18 -7.85
CA LEU A 132 18.93 -5.09 -8.87
C LEU A 132 18.67 -6.48 -9.41
N VAL A 133 17.41 -6.92 -9.39
CA VAL A 133 16.97 -8.22 -9.92
C VAL A 133 16.15 -7.98 -11.17
N PHE A 134 16.38 -8.77 -12.23
CA PHE A 134 15.67 -8.67 -13.51
C PHE A 134 15.58 -10.04 -14.18
N ASP A 135 14.39 -10.35 -14.71
CA ASP A 135 14.10 -11.66 -15.28
C ASP A 135 14.58 -11.78 -16.75
N LYS A 136 14.60 -10.66 -17.47
CA LYS A 136 15.02 -10.60 -18.89
C LYS A 136 16.24 -9.72 -19.02
N GLY A 137 17.21 -10.18 -19.81
CA GLY A 137 18.39 -9.43 -20.18
C GLY A 137 18.13 -8.24 -21.08
N GLY A 138 19.16 -7.45 -21.29
CA GLY A 138 19.16 -6.28 -22.15
C GLY A 138 20.17 -5.22 -21.71
N ASP A 139 20.03 -4.02 -22.28
CA ASP A 139 20.83 -2.86 -21.91
C ASP A 139 20.36 -2.28 -20.56
N ILE A 140 21.24 -2.30 -19.57
CA ILE A 140 20.98 -1.78 -18.23
C ILE A 140 21.72 -0.46 -18.00
N GLN A 141 21.00 0.55 -17.60
CA GLN A 141 21.55 1.85 -17.18
C GLN A 141 21.08 2.14 -15.77
N ILE A 142 22.00 2.54 -14.89
CA ILE A 142 21.69 3.05 -13.56
C ILE A 142 22.11 4.52 -13.50
N ILE A 143 21.17 5.37 -13.11
CA ILE A 143 21.31 6.82 -13.10
C ILE A 143 21.15 7.29 -11.66
N ASN A 144 22.03 8.12 -11.16
CA ASN A 144 21.94 8.70 -9.82
C ASN A 144 21.01 9.94 -9.78
N ALA A 145 20.79 10.49 -8.59
CA ALA A 145 19.95 11.66 -8.37
C ALA A 145 20.42 12.93 -9.10
N ALA A 146 21.69 13.00 -9.50
CA ALA A 146 22.23 14.11 -10.28
C ALA A 146 22.05 13.91 -11.81
N GLY A 147 21.37 12.85 -12.23
CA GLY A 147 21.17 12.52 -13.65
C GLY A 147 22.40 11.89 -14.33
N VAL A 148 23.40 11.50 -13.56
CA VAL A 148 24.62 10.88 -14.10
C VAL A 148 24.43 9.38 -14.17
N THR A 149 24.71 8.78 -15.34
CA THR A 149 24.76 7.33 -15.52
C THR A 149 25.98 6.77 -14.80
N VAL A 150 25.75 5.95 -13.78
CA VAL A 150 26.80 5.32 -12.95
C VAL A 150 27.08 3.87 -13.37
N VAL A 151 26.15 3.24 -14.08
CA VAL A 151 26.31 1.95 -14.74
C VAL A 151 25.70 2.02 -16.13
N SER A 152 26.39 1.43 -17.10
CA SER A 152 25.84 1.14 -18.42
C SER A 152 26.48 -0.16 -18.90
N CYS A 153 25.69 -1.21 -18.99
CA CYS A 153 26.16 -2.52 -19.43
C CYS A 153 25.01 -3.30 -20.06
N GLU A 154 25.35 -4.25 -20.91
CA GLU A 154 24.46 -5.30 -21.35
C GLU A 154 24.57 -6.49 -20.38
N SER A 155 23.45 -7.06 -20.00
CA SER A 155 23.39 -8.22 -19.11
C SER A 155 22.34 -9.19 -19.61
N GLU A 156 22.58 -10.48 -19.40
CA GLU A 156 21.59 -11.53 -19.63
C GLU A 156 20.45 -11.44 -18.59
N SER A 157 19.89 -12.36 -18.01
CA SER A 157 18.95 -12.29 -16.90
C SER A 157 19.68 -12.44 -15.56
N GLY A 158 19.05 -12.02 -14.46
CA GLY A 158 19.55 -12.35 -13.15
C GLY A 158 19.63 -11.18 -12.16
N ARG A 159 20.82 -10.96 -11.60
CA ARG A 159 21.03 -10.06 -10.48
C ARG A 159 22.30 -9.23 -10.68
N MET A 160 22.21 -7.93 -10.43
CA MET A 160 23.34 -7.01 -10.42
C MET A 160 23.60 -6.52 -8.99
N ASP A 161 24.80 -6.76 -8.48
CA ASP A 161 25.22 -6.30 -7.15
C ASP A 161 25.49 -4.77 -7.17
N LEU A 162 24.81 -4.07 -6.29
CA LEU A 162 24.96 -2.63 -6.07
C LEU A 162 25.51 -2.30 -4.68
N SER A 163 26.09 -3.28 -3.98
CA SER A 163 26.61 -3.11 -2.62
C SER A 163 27.67 -1.99 -2.52
N GLN A 164 28.47 -1.81 -3.55
CA GLN A 164 29.55 -0.82 -3.61
C GLN A 164 29.07 0.63 -3.91
N PHE A 165 27.79 0.81 -4.28
CA PHE A 165 27.26 2.15 -4.57
C PHE A 165 26.95 2.91 -3.29
N PRO A 166 27.15 4.22 -3.24
CA PRO A 166 26.74 5.06 -2.12
C PRO A 166 25.23 4.94 -1.84
N ALA A 167 24.84 5.17 -0.58
CA ALA A 167 23.42 5.32 -0.26
C ALA A 167 22.85 6.54 -1.00
N GLY A 168 21.67 6.37 -1.62
CA GLY A 168 21.07 7.43 -2.40
C GLY A 168 19.92 6.97 -3.28
N LEU A 169 19.36 7.92 -4.01
CA LEU A 169 18.30 7.70 -4.98
C LEU A 169 18.89 7.35 -6.34
N TYR A 170 18.37 6.28 -6.93
CA TYR A 170 18.75 5.79 -8.24
C TYR A 170 17.53 5.48 -9.11
N ILE A 171 17.74 5.56 -10.42
CA ILE A 171 16.81 5.07 -11.45
C ILE A 171 17.55 3.98 -12.22
N ALA A 172 16.99 2.77 -12.25
CA ALA A 172 17.43 1.74 -13.19
C ALA A 172 16.54 1.76 -14.42
N ARG A 173 17.16 1.75 -15.60
CA ARG A 173 16.52 1.61 -16.90
C ARG A 173 17.05 0.34 -17.55
N VAL A 174 16.13 -0.55 -17.91
CA VAL A 174 16.43 -1.79 -18.62
C VAL A 174 15.72 -1.76 -19.98
N VAL A 175 16.47 -1.90 -21.05
CA VAL A 175 15.92 -2.04 -22.41
C VAL A 175 16.09 -3.50 -22.81
N THR A 176 15.00 -4.25 -22.88
CA THR A 176 15.04 -5.67 -23.23
C THR A 176 15.39 -5.90 -24.68
N GLU A 177 15.83 -7.09 -25.05
CA GLU A 177 16.09 -7.49 -26.44
C GLU A 177 14.88 -7.29 -27.37
N GLU A 178 13.68 -7.35 -26.83
CA GLU A 178 12.42 -7.08 -27.53
C GLU A 178 12.15 -5.58 -27.74
N GLY A 179 13.04 -4.69 -27.25
CA GLY A 179 12.92 -3.23 -27.34
C GLY A 179 12.00 -2.62 -26.28
N LYS A 180 11.50 -3.41 -25.31
CA LYS A 180 10.70 -2.91 -24.19
C LYS A 180 11.61 -2.17 -23.21
N THR A 181 11.23 -0.97 -22.80
CA THR A 181 11.94 -0.20 -21.78
C THR A 181 11.22 -0.31 -20.44
N ILE A 182 11.95 -0.77 -19.41
CA ILE A 182 11.48 -0.85 -18.03
C ILE A 182 12.29 0.13 -17.21
N GLN A 183 11.65 0.93 -16.36
CA GLN A 183 12.32 1.85 -15.46
C GLN A 183 11.80 1.67 -14.04
N ILE A 184 12.71 1.59 -13.08
CA ILE A 184 12.37 1.58 -11.66
C ILE A 184 13.18 2.64 -10.92
N LYS A 185 12.56 3.24 -9.92
CA LYS A 185 13.18 4.15 -8.97
C LYS A 185 13.38 3.43 -7.65
N PHE A 186 14.58 3.49 -7.09
CA PHE A 186 14.86 2.83 -5.81
C PHE A 186 15.79 3.67 -4.94
N ILE A 187 15.76 3.41 -3.65
CA ILE A 187 16.67 3.99 -2.66
C ILE A 187 17.54 2.86 -2.13
N LYS A 188 18.85 3.05 -2.29
CA LYS A 188 19.85 2.19 -1.70
C LYS A 188 20.26 2.69 -0.32
#